data_cfaf517e396aa6980c79db42ccc8fd1c
#
_entry.id   cfaf517e396aa6980c79db42ccc8fd1c
#
_cell.length_a   1.000
_cell.length_b   1.000
_cell.length_c   1.000
_cell.angle_alpha   90.00
_cell.angle_beta   90.00
_cell.angle_gamma   90.00
#
_symmetry.space_group_name_H-M   'P 1'
#
loop_
_entity.id
_entity.type
_entity.pdbx_description
1 polymer ?
#
loop_
_entity_poly.entity_id
_entity_poly.type
_entity_poly.pdbx_seq_one_letter_code
_entity_poly.pdbx_strand_id
1 'polypeptide(L)'
;MNEGNKFIRRHDLTSLIRLTIAYKAIFAMAEKQRGTITKLAKDFLISRTFVYMLANSLLETSQIKANDFFPPAIKENSSIDHILSLRLEGKCSIGSISTYLKRFGFKKSSVGYISQILNQFGSVLPNTVTLKEEETVKIVYASDEIFSKTKAILITADPISTAILKIEIVDKRTAEAWINHWETIEDNGCIPISLVCDGGTALIKGHKDYLSDLIRQHDTYHGIAHVLGIWDTRFEKNAYDAIEKEYDSNVVLNSEMDENKLTGIIKKYEESQKNTQEKIEAYESFHYLYVSMINELDIFDKKGKLRDRQKAEANIEACLDLLETEIELKKPVKKIRRILDDLLNYFEIAKVILEELLVKMPDIDEEGLRSLCLAWQWGKKKIKAKSPRRRRNCAQKEVYYYEEAEMFIAKEFGKVKDQVLKELNEIVQSSSIVECINSIIRPYLNSSKNQITQETLNLIMFYLNHRRYIAEKRKKQTPYELLTGQAQSKDWLDMLMEKYETNCH
;
A
#
# COMPACT_ATOMS: atom_id res chain seq x y z
N MET A 1 21.81 -39.57 1.47
CA MET A 1 22.43 -38.24 1.64
C MET A 1 22.72 -37.71 0.26
N ASN A 2 21.87 -36.82 -0.26
CA ASN A 2 22.09 -36.17 -1.54
C ASN A 2 22.91 -34.92 -1.29
N GLU A 3 24.21 -34.97 -1.65
CA GLU A 3 25.03 -33.77 -1.73
C GLU A 3 24.49 -32.90 -2.86
N GLY A 4 23.89 -31.77 -2.48
CA GLY A 4 23.42 -30.78 -3.43
C GLY A 4 24.56 -30.24 -4.26
N ASN A 5 24.46 -30.39 -5.59
CA ASN A 5 25.37 -29.82 -6.57
C ASN A 5 25.53 -28.33 -6.32
N LYS A 6 26.63 -27.94 -5.68
CA LYS A 6 27.02 -26.53 -5.54
C LYS A 6 27.27 -25.97 -6.95
N PHE A 7 26.50 -25.00 -7.37
CA PHE A 7 26.68 -24.27 -8.61
C PHE A 7 28.02 -23.52 -8.59
N ILE A 8 29.02 -24.06 -9.27
CA ILE A 8 30.35 -23.44 -9.38
C ILE A 8 30.34 -22.50 -10.59
N ARG A 9 30.46 -21.20 -10.33
CA ARG A 9 30.55 -20.19 -11.40
C ARG A 9 31.86 -20.36 -12.17
N ARG A 10 31.79 -20.73 -13.43
CA ARG A 10 32.93 -20.93 -14.32
C ARG A 10 33.48 -19.59 -14.81
N HIS A 11 34.50 -19.06 -14.15
CA HIS A 11 35.14 -17.78 -14.51
C HIS A 11 36.06 -17.90 -15.74
N ASP A 12 36.49 -19.09 -16.08
CA ASP A 12 37.28 -19.40 -17.26
C ASP A 12 36.48 -19.29 -18.58
N LEU A 13 35.14 -19.38 -18.51
CA LEU A 13 34.27 -19.18 -19.67
C LEU A 13 33.94 -17.68 -19.82
N THR A 14 34.88 -16.93 -20.36
CA THR A 14 34.70 -15.50 -20.68
C THR A 14 33.55 -15.31 -21.67
N SER A 15 33.04 -14.07 -21.79
CA SER A 15 31.97 -13.75 -22.75
C SER A 15 32.33 -14.12 -24.18
N LEU A 16 33.61 -13.93 -24.56
CA LEU A 16 34.12 -14.28 -25.89
C LEU A 16 34.12 -15.80 -26.11
N ILE A 17 34.53 -16.58 -25.11
CA ILE A 17 34.51 -18.05 -25.19
C ILE A 17 33.08 -18.55 -25.31
N ARG A 18 32.14 -18.04 -24.51
CA ARG A 18 30.71 -18.38 -24.58
C ARG A 18 30.12 -18.07 -25.97
N LEU A 19 30.46 -16.89 -26.50
CA LEU A 19 30.04 -16.49 -27.85
C LEU A 19 30.61 -17.44 -28.92
N THR A 20 31.88 -17.83 -28.82
CA THR A 20 32.54 -18.76 -29.74
C THR A 20 31.88 -20.14 -29.70
N ILE A 21 31.55 -20.65 -28.51
CA ILE A 21 30.86 -21.93 -28.34
C ILE A 21 29.47 -21.85 -28.98
N ALA A 22 28.70 -20.79 -28.70
CA ALA A 22 27.36 -20.59 -29.26
C ALA A 22 27.39 -20.54 -30.80
N TYR A 23 28.32 -19.76 -31.37
CA TYR A 23 28.46 -19.62 -32.82
C TYR A 23 28.78 -20.95 -33.51
N LYS A 24 29.76 -21.72 -33.00
CA LYS A 24 30.10 -23.04 -33.51
C LYS A 24 28.96 -24.02 -33.37
N ALA A 25 28.18 -23.93 -32.29
CA ALA A 25 27.03 -24.80 -32.08
C ALA A 25 25.90 -24.49 -33.08
N ILE A 26 25.60 -23.21 -33.30
CA ILE A 26 24.58 -22.77 -34.28
C ILE A 26 24.95 -23.24 -35.69
N PHE A 27 26.20 -23.04 -36.09
CA PHE A 27 26.70 -23.47 -37.40
C PHE A 27 26.58 -24.98 -37.57
N ALA A 28 26.98 -25.77 -36.55
CA ALA A 28 26.85 -27.20 -36.57
C ALA A 28 25.41 -27.70 -36.63
N MET A 29 24.48 -26.97 -35.97
CA MET A 29 23.05 -27.27 -36.02
C MET A 29 22.47 -26.97 -37.40
N ALA A 30 22.84 -25.84 -38.02
CA ALA A 30 22.41 -25.44 -39.36
C ALA A 30 22.86 -26.43 -40.44
N GLU A 31 24.12 -26.86 -40.38
CA GLU A 31 24.71 -27.83 -41.33
C GLU A 31 24.46 -29.30 -40.97
N LYS A 32 23.68 -29.59 -39.93
CA LYS A 32 23.38 -30.94 -39.42
C LYS A 32 24.64 -31.77 -39.15
N GLN A 33 25.74 -31.14 -38.70
CA GLN A 33 27.00 -31.81 -38.39
C GLN A 33 26.85 -32.66 -37.12
N ARG A 34 26.96 -33.99 -37.25
CA ARG A 34 26.88 -34.94 -36.14
C ARG A 34 28.15 -34.90 -35.27
N GLY A 35 27.97 -34.91 -33.95
CA GLY A 35 29.09 -35.03 -32.98
C GLY A 35 29.71 -33.71 -32.55
N THR A 36 29.53 -32.60 -33.27
CA THR A 36 30.15 -31.29 -32.98
C THR A 36 29.70 -30.73 -31.60
N ILE A 37 28.43 -30.84 -31.23
CA ILE A 37 27.91 -30.41 -29.91
C ILE A 37 28.58 -31.24 -28.80
N THR A 38 28.77 -32.57 -29.01
CA THR A 38 29.41 -33.43 -28.03
C THR A 38 30.91 -33.12 -27.92
N LYS A 39 31.55 -32.74 -29.02
CA LYS A 39 32.94 -32.30 -29.02
C LYS A 39 33.12 -30.99 -28.29
N LEU A 40 32.29 -29.99 -28.57
CA LEU A 40 32.29 -28.69 -27.84
C LEU A 40 32.08 -28.89 -26.35
N ALA A 41 31.15 -29.76 -25.96
CA ALA A 41 30.89 -30.06 -24.55
C ALA A 41 32.12 -30.64 -23.85
N LYS A 42 32.85 -31.55 -24.55
CA LYS A 42 34.09 -32.14 -24.03
C LYS A 42 35.26 -31.14 -23.98
N ASP A 43 35.47 -30.41 -25.06
CA ASP A 43 36.60 -29.48 -25.21
C ASP A 43 36.56 -28.36 -24.16
N PHE A 44 35.37 -27.91 -23.80
CA PHE A 44 35.17 -26.84 -22.80
C PHE A 44 34.72 -27.36 -21.44
N LEU A 45 34.66 -28.68 -21.21
CA LEU A 45 34.25 -29.31 -19.95
C LEU A 45 32.88 -28.78 -19.44
N ILE A 46 31.90 -28.71 -20.34
CA ILE A 46 30.54 -28.25 -20.06
C ILE A 46 29.51 -29.30 -20.51
N SER A 47 28.27 -29.19 -20.04
CA SER A 47 27.21 -30.10 -20.49
C SER A 47 26.74 -29.75 -21.90
N ARG A 48 26.26 -30.75 -22.64
CA ARG A 48 25.60 -30.53 -23.95
C ARG A 48 24.41 -29.60 -23.85
N THR A 49 23.66 -29.72 -22.75
CA THR A 49 22.53 -28.84 -22.46
C THR A 49 22.98 -27.37 -22.37
N PHE A 50 24.14 -27.10 -21.75
CA PHE A 50 24.67 -25.74 -21.65
C PHE A 50 25.14 -25.23 -23.04
N VAL A 51 25.69 -26.08 -23.90
CA VAL A 51 26.01 -25.69 -25.29
C VAL A 51 24.77 -25.28 -26.05
N TYR A 52 23.66 -26.05 -25.95
CA TYR A 52 22.39 -25.71 -26.59
C TYR A 52 21.80 -24.42 -26.00
N MET A 53 21.88 -24.24 -24.68
CA MET A 53 21.39 -23.02 -24.03
C MET A 53 22.13 -21.77 -24.56
N LEU A 54 23.45 -21.83 -24.71
CA LEU A 54 24.25 -20.76 -25.31
C LEU A 54 23.86 -20.48 -26.75
N ALA A 55 23.67 -21.53 -27.55
CA ALA A 55 23.24 -21.42 -28.94
C ALA A 55 21.86 -20.81 -29.07
N ASN A 56 20.87 -21.26 -28.30
CA ASN A 56 19.51 -20.73 -28.31
C ASN A 56 19.47 -19.28 -27.84
N SER A 57 20.20 -18.95 -26.77
CA SER A 57 20.30 -17.56 -26.29
C SER A 57 20.90 -16.63 -27.34
N LEU A 58 21.89 -17.08 -28.09
CA LEU A 58 22.45 -16.29 -29.20
C LEU A 58 21.48 -16.16 -30.37
N LEU A 59 20.74 -17.23 -30.71
CA LEU A 59 19.72 -17.22 -31.75
C LEU A 59 18.57 -16.28 -31.40
N GLU A 60 18.05 -16.38 -30.20
CA GLU A 60 16.99 -15.47 -29.70
C GLU A 60 17.46 -14.01 -29.73
N THR A 61 18.68 -13.74 -29.23
CA THR A 61 19.27 -12.40 -29.27
C THR A 61 19.51 -11.92 -30.71
N SER A 62 19.90 -12.85 -31.62
CA SER A 62 20.12 -12.51 -33.03
C SER A 62 18.80 -12.35 -33.81
N GLN A 63 17.75 -13.09 -33.48
CA GLN A 63 16.41 -12.89 -34.06
C GLN A 63 15.78 -11.58 -33.62
N ILE A 64 15.95 -11.20 -32.37
CA ILE A 64 15.56 -9.88 -31.87
C ILE A 64 16.33 -8.78 -32.59
N LYS A 65 17.62 -8.99 -32.90
CA LYS A 65 18.47 -8.03 -33.61
C LYS A 65 18.43 -8.15 -35.14
N ALA A 66 17.99 -9.27 -35.70
CA ALA A 66 17.86 -9.39 -37.16
C ALA A 66 16.72 -8.57 -37.74
N ASN A 67 15.74 -8.22 -36.94
CA ASN A 67 14.76 -7.17 -37.25
C ASN A 67 15.34 -5.76 -37.06
N ASP A 68 16.52 -5.64 -36.43
CA ASP A 68 17.24 -4.42 -36.11
C ASP A 68 18.64 -4.38 -36.78
N PHE A 69 18.81 -4.98 -37.96
CA PHE A 69 20.12 -4.92 -38.68
C PHE A 69 20.48 -3.51 -39.19
N PHE A 70 19.56 -2.63 -39.19
CA PHE A 70 19.77 -1.23 -38.95
C PHE A 70 19.21 -0.96 -37.55
N PRO A 71 20.05 -0.81 -36.51
CA PRO A 71 19.51 -0.24 -35.30
C PRO A 71 18.78 1.02 -35.74
N PRO A 72 17.52 1.23 -35.39
CA PRO A 72 16.91 2.55 -35.45
C PRO A 72 17.96 3.37 -34.74
N ALA A 73 18.55 4.37 -35.44
CA ALA A 73 19.74 5.12 -35.03
C ALA A 73 19.68 5.19 -33.51
N ILE A 74 20.66 4.52 -32.82
CA ILE A 74 20.57 4.33 -31.36
C ILE A 74 20.09 5.68 -30.91
N LYS A 75 18.79 5.77 -30.51
CA LYS A 75 18.27 7.05 -30.01
C LYS A 75 19.30 7.36 -28.97
N GLU A 76 20.20 8.34 -29.25
CA GLU A 76 21.26 8.72 -28.32
C GLU A 76 20.49 8.84 -27.03
N ASN A 77 20.66 7.84 -26.10
CA ASN A 77 19.80 7.70 -24.93
C ASN A 77 19.68 9.08 -24.37
N SER A 78 18.56 9.73 -24.66
CA SER A 78 18.51 11.16 -24.53
C SER A 78 18.74 11.39 -23.03
N SER A 79 19.55 12.37 -22.68
CA SER A 79 19.74 12.70 -21.27
C SER A 79 18.42 12.86 -20.54
N ILE A 80 17.33 13.07 -21.28
CA ILE A 80 15.95 13.20 -20.83
C ILE A 80 15.41 11.89 -20.25
N ASP A 81 15.59 10.75 -20.95
CA ASP A 81 15.13 9.44 -20.46
C ASP A 81 15.78 9.09 -19.11
N HIS A 82 17.10 9.36 -19.03
CA HIS A 82 17.82 9.18 -17.76
C HIS A 82 17.38 10.14 -16.66
N ILE A 83 17.08 11.40 -17.00
CA ILE A 83 16.58 12.38 -16.03
C ILE A 83 15.23 11.94 -15.48
N LEU A 84 14.29 11.56 -16.35
CA LEU A 84 12.95 11.16 -15.97
C LEU A 84 12.96 9.86 -15.16
N SER A 85 13.66 8.82 -15.62
CA SER A 85 13.74 7.53 -14.92
C SER A 85 14.45 7.67 -13.55
N LEU A 86 15.60 8.36 -13.50
CA LEU A 86 16.30 8.57 -12.22
C LEU A 86 15.49 9.43 -11.25
N ARG A 87 14.73 10.40 -11.74
CA ARG A 87 13.88 11.24 -10.90
C ARG A 87 12.65 10.49 -10.40
N LEU A 88 11.91 9.80 -11.27
CA LEU A 88 10.62 9.22 -10.97
C LEU A 88 10.73 7.80 -10.40
N GLU A 89 11.52 6.92 -11.01
CA GLU A 89 11.73 5.55 -10.50
C GLU A 89 12.76 5.53 -9.37
N GLY A 90 13.92 6.17 -9.61
CA GLY A 90 15.04 6.19 -8.66
C GLY A 90 14.88 7.18 -7.50
N LYS A 91 13.91 8.11 -7.58
CA LYS A 91 13.67 9.18 -6.59
C LYS A 91 14.92 10.01 -6.28
N CYS A 92 15.86 10.05 -7.23
CA CYS A 92 17.14 10.74 -7.07
C CYS A 92 16.98 12.26 -6.96
N SER A 93 17.86 12.89 -6.17
CA SER A 93 17.93 14.36 -6.17
C SER A 93 18.46 14.89 -7.50
N ILE A 94 18.09 16.12 -7.87
CA ILE A 94 18.61 16.76 -9.10
C ILE A 94 20.14 16.82 -9.10
N GLY A 95 20.76 17.03 -7.93
CA GLY A 95 22.21 17.02 -7.79
C GLY A 95 22.82 15.63 -8.08
N SER A 96 22.19 14.56 -7.58
CA SER A 96 22.63 13.19 -7.86
C SER A 96 22.51 12.83 -9.34
N ILE A 97 21.40 13.25 -9.99
CA ILE A 97 21.19 13.07 -11.42
C ILE A 97 22.28 13.82 -12.21
N SER A 98 22.58 15.08 -11.85
CA SER A 98 23.67 15.85 -12.47
C SER A 98 25.01 15.12 -12.37
N THR A 99 25.35 14.59 -11.21
CA THR A 99 26.59 13.83 -10.99
C THR A 99 26.64 12.55 -11.82
N TYR A 100 25.50 11.81 -11.90
CA TYR A 100 25.37 10.63 -12.74
C TYR A 100 25.60 10.97 -14.21
N LEU A 101 24.89 11.95 -14.76
CA LEU A 101 25.00 12.34 -16.18
C LEU A 101 26.43 12.79 -16.54
N LYS A 102 27.10 13.55 -15.66
CA LYS A 102 28.50 13.93 -15.86
C LYS A 102 29.42 12.72 -15.91
N ARG A 103 29.24 11.75 -14.98
CA ARG A 103 30.05 10.53 -14.92
C ARG A 103 29.92 9.69 -16.19
N PHE A 104 28.75 9.66 -16.79
CA PHE A 104 28.49 8.92 -18.02
C PHE A 104 28.69 9.74 -19.30
N GLY A 105 29.25 10.94 -19.21
CA GLY A 105 29.67 11.74 -20.36
C GLY A 105 28.57 12.48 -21.11
N PHE A 106 27.39 12.64 -20.50
CA PHE A 106 26.30 13.40 -21.12
C PHE A 106 26.65 14.91 -21.18
N LYS A 107 26.56 15.50 -22.37
CA LYS A 107 26.86 16.93 -22.58
C LYS A 107 25.95 17.85 -21.77
N LYS A 108 24.64 17.52 -21.70
CA LYS A 108 23.64 18.29 -20.96
C LYS A 108 23.40 17.65 -19.59
N SER A 109 24.13 18.09 -18.58
CA SER A 109 24.17 17.46 -17.24
C SER A 109 24.09 18.46 -16.08
N SER A 110 23.84 19.76 -16.36
CA SER A 110 23.77 20.77 -15.28
C SER A 110 22.48 20.65 -14.48
N VAL A 111 22.52 21.04 -13.20
CA VAL A 111 21.33 21.10 -12.31
C VAL A 111 20.22 21.96 -12.92
N GLY A 112 20.58 23.11 -13.52
CA GLY A 112 19.62 24.00 -14.17
C GLY A 112 18.92 23.34 -15.36
N TYR A 113 19.66 22.63 -16.22
CA TYR A 113 19.09 21.88 -17.34
C TYR A 113 18.13 20.79 -16.86
N ILE A 114 18.53 20.01 -15.85
CA ILE A 114 17.67 18.95 -15.30
C ILE A 114 16.38 19.54 -14.73
N SER A 115 16.47 20.64 -13.99
CA SER A 115 15.29 21.32 -13.44
C SER A 115 14.38 21.85 -14.55
N GLN A 116 14.96 22.41 -15.61
CA GLN A 116 14.21 22.89 -16.78
C GLN A 116 13.45 21.74 -17.47
N ILE A 117 14.10 20.61 -17.72
CA ILE A 117 13.46 19.42 -18.32
C ILE A 117 12.29 18.93 -17.45
N LEU A 118 12.49 18.77 -16.15
CA LEU A 118 11.42 18.32 -15.25
C LEU A 118 10.23 19.30 -15.25
N ASN A 119 10.48 20.61 -15.28
CA ASN A 119 9.41 21.59 -15.34
C ASN A 119 8.69 21.57 -16.70
N GLN A 120 9.41 21.45 -17.81
CA GLN A 120 8.84 21.36 -19.14
C GLN A 120 7.93 20.13 -19.29
N PHE A 121 8.39 18.96 -18.87
CA PHE A 121 7.58 17.75 -18.92
C PHE A 121 6.40 17.78 -17.93
N GLY A 122 6.56 18.40 -16.77
CA GLY A 122 5.49 18.53 -15.79
C GLY A 122 4.42 19.55 -16.17
N SER A 123 4.79 20.61 -16.93
CA SER A 123 3.85 21.66 -17.34
C SER A 123 2.85 21.22 -18.40
N VAL A 124 3.16 20.18 -19.20
CA VAL A 124 2.22 19.61 -20.17
C VAL A 124 1.28 18.56 -19.58
N LEU A 125 1.43 18.26 -18.30
CA LEU A 125 0.60 17.28 -17.58
C LEU A 125 -0.42 17.98 -16.71
N PRO A 126 -1.68 17.50 -16.67
CA PRO A 126 -2.67 17.98 -15.72
C PRO A 126 -2.31 17.56 -14.30
N ASN A 127 -2.84 18.27 -13.30
CA ASN A 127 -2.75 17.92 -11.89
C ASN A 127 -3.93 17.07 -11.41
N THR A 128 -4.81 16.66 -12.34
CA THR A 128 -5.98 15.83 -12.13
C THR A 128 -6.04 14.71 -13.17
N VAL A 129 -6.68 13.60 -12.84
CA VAL A 129 -7.02 12.56 -13.82
C VAL A 129 -8.12 13.11 -14.72
N THR A 130 -7.95 12.97 -16.02
CA THR A 130 -8.97 13.29 -17.00
C THR A 130 -9.47 12.00 -17.63
N LEU A 131 -10.77 11.75 -17.55
CA LEU A 131 -11.44 10.69 -18.29
C LEU A 131 -11.73 11.16 -19.71
N LYS A 132 -12.10 10.23 -20.59
CA LYS A 132 -12.57 10.62 -21.94
C LYS A 132 -13.88 11.41 -21.85
N GLU A 133 -14.13 12.24 -22.83
CA GLU A 133 -15.38 12.98 -22.95
C GLU A 133 -16.59 12.02 -22.78
N GLU A 134 -17.57 12.45 -21.98
CA GLU A 134 -18.79 11.70 -21.63
C GLU A 134 -18.61 10.45 -20.75
N GLU A 135 -17.38 10.04 -20.39
CA GLU A 135 -17.17 8.95 -19.42
C GLU A 135 -17.24 9.49 -18.00
N THR A 136 -18.05 8.88 -17.15
CA THR A 136 -18.05 9.17 -15.70
C THR A 136 -17.84 7.88 -14.92
N VAL A 137 -17.07 7.99 -13.83
CA VAL A 137 -16.80 6.88 -12.92
C VAL A 137 -17.18 7.28 -11.50
N LYS A 138 -18.02 6.47 -10.86
CA LYS A 138 -18.38 6.65 -9.45
C LYS A 138 -17.27 6.07 -8.56
N ILE A 139 -16.76 6.87 -7.62
CA ILE A 139 -15.55 6.54 -6.87
C ILE A 139 -15.68 6.97 -5.41
N VAL A 140 -14.97 6.27 -4.53
CA VAL A 140 -14.74 6.72 -3.16
C VAL A 140 -13.58 7.72 -3.16
N TYR A 141 -13.80 8.92 -2.63
CA TYR A 141 -12.69 9.86 -2.40
C TYR A 141 -11.98 9.53 -1.09
N ALA A 142 -10.71 9.16 -1.17
CA ALA A 142 -9.82 9.19 -0.01
C ALA A 142 -8.96 10.45 -0.09
N SER A 143 -9.12 11.36 0.86
CA SER A 143 -8.49 12.68 0.85
C SER A 143 -7.64 12.91 2.09
N ASP A 144 -6.44 13.46 1.90
CA ASP A 144 -5.49 13.80 2.97
C ASP A 144 -4.51 14.88 2.48
N GLU A 145 -3.76 15.48 3.38
CA GLU A 145 -2.73 16.44 3.05
C GLU A 145 -1.36 16.07 3.61
N ILE A 146 -0.32 16.44 2.84
CA ILE A 146 1.07 16.47 3.34
C ILE A 146 1.65 17.87 3.19
N PHE A 147 2.75 18.13 3.86
CA PHE A 147 3.38 19.44 3.84
C PHE A 147 4.73 19.45 3.16
N SER A 148 4.94 20.44 2.29
CA SER A 148 6.23 20.83 1.75
C SER A 148 6.61 22.18 2.32
N LYS A 149 7.42 22.20 3.37
CA LYS A 149 7.68 23.38 4.20
C LYS A 149 6.37 23.95 4.79
N THR A 150 5.99 25.13 4.34
CA THR A 150 4.78 25.85 4.79
C THR A 150 3.57 25.63 3.90
N LYS A 151 3.76 25.07 2.70
CA LYS A 151 2.68 24.82 1.75
C LYS A 151 2.07 23.45 1.96
N ALA A 152 0.75 23.37 1.88
CA ALA A 152 0.06 22.10 1.89
C ALA A 152 0.00 21.52 0.45
N ILE A 153 0.10 20.20 0.37
CA ILE A 153 -0.15 19.43 -0.84
C ILE A 153 -1.42 18.63 -0.56
N LEU A 154 -2.49 18.97 -1.26
CA LEU A 154 -3.76 18.26 -1.20
C LEU A 154 -3.71 17.05 -2.12
N ILE A 155 -4.18 15.91 -1.65
CA ILE A 155 -4.18 14.65 -2.40
C ILE A 155 -5.53 13.98 -2.22
N THR A 156 -6.18 13.64 -3.35
CA THR A 156 -7.34 12.75 -3.37
C THR A 156 -7.03 11.57 -4.28
N ALA A 157 -7.34 10.37 -3.81
CA ALA A 157 -7.09 9.12 -4.51
C ALA A 157 -8.30 8.18 -4.39
N ASP A 158 -8.44 7.27 -5.35
CA ASP A 158 -9.41 6.17 -5.27
C ASP A 158 -8.79 4.98 -4.51
N PRO A 159 -9.38 4.53 -3.39
CA PRO A 159 -8.87 3.39 -2.62
C PRO A 159 -8.91 2.06 -3.38
N ILE A 160 -9.76 1.94 -4.39
CA ILE A 160 -9.98 0.68 -5.12
C ILE A 160 -8.95 0.52 -6.22
N SER A 161 -8.87 1.47 -7.15
CA SER A 161 -7.87 1.47 -8.23
C SER A 161 -6.48 1.88 -7.74
N THR A 162 -6.40 2.62 -6.63
CA THR A 162 -5.21 3.28 -6.12
C THR A 162 -4.70 4.44 -6.98
N ALA A 163 -5.52 4.90 -7.93
CA ALA A 163 -5.21 6.06 -8.76
C ALA A 163 -5.25 7.35 -7.94
N ILE A 164 -4.27 8.21 -8.14
CA ILE A 164 -4.28 9.57 -7.63
C ILE A 164 -5.21 10.36 -8.55
N LEU A 165 -6.34 10.85 -8.02
CA LEU A 165 -7.33 11.59 -8.79
C LEU A 165 -6.85 13.03 -9.02
N LYS A 166 -6.32 13.68 -8.00
CA LYS A 166 -5.73 15.01 -8.07
C LYS A 166 -4.64 15.18 -7.02
N ILE A 167 -3.60 15.94 -7.36
CA ILE A 167 -2.54 16.38 -6.47
C ILE A 167 -2.20 17.84 -6.74
N GLU A 168 -2.25 18.67 -5.72
CA GLU A 168 -1.93 20.10 -5.90
C GLU A 168 -1.31 20.76 -4.67
N ILE A 169 -0.44 21.75 -4.95
CA ILE A 169 0.14 22.62 -3.93
C ILE A 169 -0.78 23.81 -3.70
N VAL A 170 -1.11 24.07 -2.46
CA VAL A 170 -1.87 25.26 -2.03
C VAL A 170 -1.10 26.05 -0.99
N ASP A 171 -1.25 27.35 -1.01
CA ASP A 171 -0.59 28.23 -0.01
C ASP A 171 -1.18 28.04 1.38
N LYS A 172 -2.50 27.84 1.47
CA LYS A 172 -3.24 27.62 2.71
C LYS A 172 -4.24 26.48 2.53
N ARG A 173 -4.29 25.56 3.48
CA ARG A 173 -5.34 24.54 3.52
C ARG A 173 -6.62 25.14 4.11
N THR A 174 -7.50 25.59 3.25
CA THR A 174 -8.80 26.14 3.61
C THR A 174 -9.91 25.19 3.15
N ALA A 175 -11.12 25.34 3.66
CA ALA A 175 -12.29 24.64 3.15
C ALA A 175 -12.48 24.90 1.65
N GLU A 176 -12.34 26.14 1.22
CA GLU A 176 -12.45 26.57 -0.17
C GLU A 176 -11.39 25.88 -1.08
N ALA A 177 -10.15 25.72 -0.59
CA ALA A 177 -9.13 24.99 -1.34
C ALA A 177 -9.54 23.51 -1.57
N TRP A 178 -10.16 22.86 -0.57
CA TRP A 178 -10.68 21.51 -0.72
C TRP A 178 -11.89 21.45 -1.64
N ILE A 179 -12.80 22.41 -1.58
CA ILE A 179 -13.96 22.51 -2.49
C ILE A 179 -13.47 22.59 -3.94
N ASN A 180 -12.63 23.55 -4.27
CA ASN A 180 -12.06 23.70 -5.62
C ASN A 180 -11.28 22.47 -6.07
N HIS A 181 -10.64 21.76 -5.11
CA HIS A 181 -9.93 20.53 -5.38
C HIS A 181 -10.89 19.43 -5.84
N TRP A 182 -12.01 19.24 -5.15
CA TRP A 182 -13.01 18.22 -5.49
C TRP A 182 -13.84 18.59 -6.72
N GLU A 183 -14.27 19.85 -6.87
CA GLU A 183 -14.94 20.34 -8.07
C GLU A 183 -14.14 20.01 -9.34
N THR A 184 -12.84 20.27 -9.33
CA THR A 184 -11.98 19.93 -10.47
C THR A 184 -11.96 18.43 -10.77
N ILE A 185 -12.03 17.57 -9.75
CA ILE A 185 -12.05 16.11 -9.93
C ILE A 185 -13.38 15.68 -10.56
N GLU A 186 -14.50 16.26 -10.09
CA GLU A 186 -15.85 15.99 -10.61
C GLU A 186 -16.00 16.47 -12.06
N ASP A 187 -15.53 17.66 -12.38
CA ASP A 187 -15.52 18.22 -13.73
C ASP A 187 -14.76 17.36 -14.74
N ASN A 188 -13.81 16.54 -14.25
CA ASN A 188 -13.04 15.58 -15.04
C ASN A 188 -13.65 14.17 -15.06
N GLY A 189 -14.91 14.02 -14.65
CA GLY A 189 -15.70 12.78 -14.76
C GLY A 189 -15.61 11.82 -13.59
N CYS A 190 -14.85 12.14 -12.54
CA CYS A 190 -14.72 11.31 -11.35
C CYS A 190 -15.74 11.74 -10.28
N ILE A 191 -16.88 11.06 -10.19
CA ILE A 191 -18.01 11.44 -9.32
C ILE A 191 -17.88 10.74 -7.96
N PRO A 192 -17.87 11.49 -6.82
CA PRO A 192 -17.77 10.88 -5.51
C PRO A 192 -19.06 10.18 -5.08
N ILE A 193 -18.91 8.99 -4.47
CA ILE A 193 -20.01 8.28 -3.79
C ILE A 193 -19.89 8.36 -2.28
N SER A 194 -18.71 8.59 -1.76
CA SER A 194 -18.42 8.85 -0.35
C SER A 194 -17.05 9.48 -0.21
N LEU A 195 -16.81 10.12 0.94
CA LEU A 195 -15.52 10.69 1.30
C LEU A 195 -14.93 9.97 2.51
N VAL A 196 -13.71 9.47 2.40
CA VAL A 196 -12.93 8.92 3.53
C VAL A 196 -11.76 9.86 3.82
N CYS A 197 -11.67 10.34 5.04
CA CYS A 197 -10.62 11.28 5.44
C CYS A 197 -10.30 11.20 6.93
N ASP A 198 -9.22 11.87 7.33
CA ASP A 198 -8.95 12.12 8.74
C ASP A 198 -9.81 13.28 9.29
N GLY A 199 -9.58 13.67 10.55
CA GLY A 199 -10.31 14.71 11.23
C GLY A 199 -9.85 16.15 10.92
N GLY A 200 -9.24 16.42 9.78
CA GLY A 200 -8.78 17.76 9.38
C GLY A 200 -9.91 18.78 9.33
N THR A 201 -9.80 19.88 10.09
CA THR A 201 -10.90 20.86 10.24
C THR A 201 -11.33 21.51 8.92
N ALA A 202 -10.37 21.79 8.04
CA ALA A 202 -10.66 22.35 6.71
C ALA A 202 -11.37 21.35 5.80
N LEU A 203 -10.97 20.07 5.85
CA LEU A 203 -11.57 18.96 5.12
C LEU A 203 -13.02 18.73 5.58
N ILE A 204 -13.26 18.67 6.91
CA ILE A 204 -14.60 18.54 7.48
C ILE A 204 -15.50 19.71 7.06
N LYS A 205 -14.98 20.95 7.10
CA LYS A 205 -15.74 22.14 6.69
C LYS A 205 -16.04 22.10 5.19
N GLY A 206 -15.05 21.80 4.35
CA GLY A 206 -15.24 21.67 2.91
C GLY A 206 -16.29 20.62 2.55
N HIS A 207 -16.26 19.45 3.22
CA HIS A 207 -17.30 18.43 3.05
C HIS A 207 -18.70 18.96 3.40
N LYS A 208 -18.86 19.63 4.53
CA LYS A 208 -20.16 20.19 4.95
C LYS A 208 -20.67 21.25 3.97
N ASP A 209 -19.78 22.05 3.40
CA ASP A 209 -20.13 23.18 2.54
C ASP A 209 -20.40 22.72 1.08
N TYR A 210 -19.81 21.60 0.62
CA TYR A 210 -19.88 21.17 -0.78
C TYR A 210 -20.41 19.73 -0.99
N LEU A 211 -19.98 18.76 -0.18
CA LEU A 211 -20.33 17.34 -0.33
C LEU A 211 -21.31 16.88 0.77
N SER A 212 -22.17 17.77 1.28
CA SER A 212 -23.04 17.51 2.43
C SER A 212 -23.96 16.30 2.28
N ASP A 213 -24.34 15.98 1.04
CA ASP A 213 -25.24 14.85 0.71
C ASP A 213 -24.50 13.51 0.65
N LEU A 214 -23.16 13.53 0.70
CA LEU A 214 -22.36 12.33 0.67
C LEU A 214 -21.97 11.88 2.08
N ILE A 215 -21.92 10.57 2.26
CA ILE A 215 -21.43 9.97 3.50
C ILE A 215 -19.95 10.30 3.65
N ARG A 216 -19.61 10.94 4.77
CA ARG A 216 -18.21 11.14 5.19
C ARG A 216 -17.84 10.05 6.19
N GLN A 217 -16.85 9.25 5.86
CA GLN A 217 -16.27 8.22 6.70
C GLN A 217 -15.00 8.74 7.37
N HIS A 218 -14.96 8.75 8.68
CA HIS A 218 -13.71 9.00 9.41
C HIS A 218 -12.82 7.76 9.36
N ASP A 219 -11.52 7.95 9.14
CA ASP A 219 -10.56 6.84 9.08
C ASP A 219 -10.58 6.01 10.37
N THR A 220 -10.94 4.74 10.26
CA THR A 220 -11.09 3.84 11.43
C THR A 220 -9.78 3.59 12.16
N TYR A 221 -8.64 3.63 11.48
CA TYR A 221 -7.33 3.48 12.12
C TYR A 221 -7.00 4.70 12.98
N HIS A 222 -7.19 5.90 12.46
CA HIS A 222 -6.95 7.15 13.18
C HIS A 222 -7.99 7.41 14.30
N GLY A 223 -9.16 6.79 14.20
CA GLY A 223 -10.23 6.94 15.18
C GLY A 223 -9.89 6.30 16.52
N ILE A 224 -9.82 4.98 16.59
CA ILE A 224 -9.64 4.24 17.85
C ILE A 224 -8.22 3.66 17.95
N ALA A 225 -7.77 2.95 16.93
CA ALA A 225 -6.51 2.20 17.00
C ALA A 225 -5.29 3.11 17.23
N HIS A 226 -5.23 4.26 16.56
CA HIS A 226 -4.13 5.22 16.75
C HIS A 226 -4.24 5.97 18.09
N VAL A 227 -5.46 6.35 18.51
CA VAL A 227 -5.67 7.12 19.73
C VAL A 227 -5.40 6.29 20.99
N LEU A 228 -5.89 5.06 21.03
CA LEU A 228 -5.76 4.19 22.22
C LEU A 228 -4.60 3.19 22.14
N GLY A 229 -4.10 2.85 20.95
CA GLY A 229 -3.00 1.91 20.80
C GLY A 229 -1.68 2.36 21.45
N ILE A 230 -1.46 3.68 21.56
CA ILE A 230 -0.32 4.25 22.30
C ILE A 230 -0.47 3.95 23.80
N TRP A 231 -1.69 4.02 24.32
CA TRP A 231 -2.01 3.74 25.72
C TRP A 231 -1.91 2.24 26.03
N ASP A 232 -2.38 1.39 25.11
CA ASP A 232 -2.22 -0.06 25.21
C ASP A 232 -0.75 -0.44 25.42
N THR A 233 0.14 0.06 24.56
CA THR A 233 1.58 -0.13 24.68
C THR A 233 2.16 0.44 25.99
N ARG A 234 1.64 1.59 26.45
CA ARG A 234 2.09 2.23 27.69
C ARG A 234 1.69 1.40 28.92
N PHE A 235 0.44 0.93 29.00
CA PHE A 235 -0.02 0.08 30.08
C PHE A 235 0.73 -1.25 30.11
N GLU A 236 0.94 -1.87 28.94
CA GLU A 236 1.74 -3.09 28.79
C GLU A 236 3.15 -2.88 29.35
N LYS A 237 3.83 -1.80 28.96
CA LYS A 237 5.16 -1.47 29.43
C LYS A 237 5.19 -1.25 30.96
N ASN A 238 4.21 -0.52 31.50
CA ASN A 238 4.14 -0.29 32.95
C ASN A 238 3.98 -1.59 33.73
N ALA A 239 3.22 -2.56 33.21
CA ALA A 239 3.09 -3.89 33.82
C ALA A 239 4.43 -4.66 33.76
N TYR A 240 5.13 -4.66 32.63
CA TYR A 240 6.46 -5.27 32.51
C TYR A 240 7.49 -4.63 33.47
N ASP A 241 7.55 -3.31 33.51
CA ASP A 241 8.47 -2.58 34.42
C ASP A 241 8.16 -2.88 35.91
N ALA A 242 6.90 -3.14 36.28
CA ALA A 242 6.53 -3.54 37.61
C ALA A 242 6.95 -4.98 37.94
N ILE A 243 6.74 -5.92 37.01
CA ILE A 243 7.19 -7.31 37.11
C ILE A 243 8.71 -7.39 37.32
N GLU A 244 9.47 -6.62 36.53
CA GLU A 244 10.94 -6.56 36.65
C GLU A 244 11.37 -6.06 38.05
N LYS A 245 10.75 -4.99 38.55
CA LYS A 245 11.00 -4.45 39.89
C LYS A 245 10.64 -5.45 41.02
N GLU A 246 9.55 -6.17 40.87
CA GLU A 246 9.16 -7.23 41.83
C GLU A 246 10.22 -8.34 41.83
N TYR A 247 10.66 -8.80 40.63
CA TYR A 247 11.72 -9.78 40.50
C TYR A 247 13.00 -9.31 41.18
N ASP A 248 13.45 -8.08 40.94
CA ASP A 248 14.63 -7.50 41.57
C ASP A 248 14.49 -7.43 43.11
N SER A 249 13.31 -7.04 43.60
CA SER A 249 13.00 -7.00 45.03
C SER A 249 13.04 -8.39 45.66
N ASN A 250 12.55 -9.41 44.95
CA ASN A 250 12.62 -10.80 45.37
C ASN A 250 14.06 -11.33 45.44
N VAL A 251 14.89 -10.97 44.46
CA VAL A 251 16.34 -11.32 44.47
C VAL A 251 17.03 -10.71 45.68
N VAL A 252 16.75 -9.46 46.01
CA VAL A 252 17.29 -8.78 47.21
C VAL A 252 16.80 -9.49 48.48
N LEU A 253 15.53 -9.82 48.58
CA LEU A 253 14.97 -10.53 49.72
C LEU A 253 15.65 -11.89 49.96
N ASN A 254 15.89 -12.64 48.90
CA ASN A 254 16.53 -13.96 48.96
C ASN A 254 18.05 -13.90 49.18
N SER A 255 18.70 -12.78 49.00
CA SER A 255 20.14 -12.59 49.16
C SER A 255 20.54 -11.94 50.50
N GLU A 256 19.62 -11.34 51.26
CA GLU A 256 19.92 -10.63 52.51
C GLU A 256 20.04 -11.60 53.71
N MET A 257 21.12 -11.47 54.47
CA MET A 257 21.42 -12.29 55.65
C MET A 257 21.35 -11.51 56.96
N ASP A 258 21.11 -10.20 56.93
CA ASP A 258 21.04 -9.34 58.12
C ASP A 258 19.57 -9.24 58.60
N GLU A 259 19.26 -9.91 59.71
CA GLU A 259 17.92 -9.92 60.31
C GLU A 259 17.35 -8.54 60.62
N ASN A 260 18.19 -7.53 60.92
CA ASN A 260 17.75 -6.19 61.22
C ASN A 260 17.22 -5.45 59.98
N LYS A 261 17.65 -5.85 58.78
CA LYS A 261 17.21 -5.27 57.51
C LYS A 261 16.06 -6.04 56.89
N LEU A 262 15.88 -7.29 57.27
CA LEU A 262 14.94 -8.22 56.66
C LEU A 262 13.49 -7.70 56.67
N THR A 263 13.04 -7.12 57.79
CA THR A 263 11.68 -6.55 57.93
C THR A 263 11.41 -5.42 56.92
N GLY A 264 12.42 -4.55 56.69
CA GLY A 264 12.30 -3.46 55.70
C GLY A 264 12.29 -3.95 54.26
N ILE A 265 13.03 -5.02 53.97
CA ILE A 265 13.10 -5.64 52.63
C ILE A 265 11.82 -6.42 52.31
N ILE A 266 11.27 -7.17 53.29
CA ILE A 266 9.97 -7.84 53.17
C ILE A 266 8.88 -6.82 52.82
N LYS A 267 8.80 -5.72 53.56
CA LYS A 267 7.83 -4.68 53.27
C LYS A 267 7.95 -4.10 51.85
N LYS A 268 9.17 -3.84 51.37
CA LYS A 268 9.42 -3.37 50.00
C LYS A 268 8.98 -4.41 48.97
N TYR A 269 9.22 -5.68 49.22
CA TYR A 269 8.79 -6.77 48.34
C TYR A 269 7.25 -6.86 48.25
N GLU A 270 6.56 -6.82 49.41
CA GLU A 270 5.09 -6.80 49.48
C GLU A 270 4.50 -5.58 48.74
N GLU A 271 5.08 -4.39 48.92
CA GLU A 271 4.67 -3.19 48.19
C GLU A 271 4.91 -3.35 46.67
N SER A 272 6.01 -4.00 46.28
CA SER A 272 6.32 -4.30 44.88
C SER A 272 5.31 -5.30 44.28
N GLN A 273 4.99 -6.37 45.00
CA GLN A 273 3.96 -7.34 44.59
C GLN A 273 2.61 -6.68 44.35
N LYS A 274 2.17 -5.85 45.32
CA LYS A 274 0.92 -5.14 45.23
C LYS A 274 0.90 -4.20 43.99
N ASN A 275 1.99 -3.44 43.78
CA ASN A 275 2.11 -2.59 42.62
C ASN A 275 2.09 -3.38 41.31
N THR A 276 2.75 -4.55 41.25
CA THR A 276 2.74 -5.42 40.08
C THR A 276 1.33 -5.90 39.76
N GLN A 277 0.60 -6.38 40.78
CA GLN A 277 -0.77 -6.80 40.60
C GLN A 277 -1.67 -5.67 40.08
N GLU A 278 -1.58 -4.48 40.68
CA GLU A 278 -2.34 -3.30 40.21
C GLU A 278 -2.02 -2.91 38.74
N LYS A 279 -0.74 -3.00 38.33
CA LYS A 279 -0.33 -2.67 36.96
C LYS A 279 -0.77 -3.71 35.94
N ILE A 280 -0.72 -5.00 36.31
CA ILE A 280 -1.23 -6.08 35.46
C ILE A 280 -2.74 -5.93 35.26
N GLU A 281 -3.50 -5.77 36.36
CA GLU A 281 -4.97 -5.59 36.30
C GLU A 281 -5.36 -4.37 35.47
N ALA A 282 -4.64 -3.26 35.61
CA ALA A 282 -4.87 -2.06 34.81
C ALA A 282 -4.61 -2.31 33.32
N TYR A 283 -3.53 -3.02 32.98
CA TYR A 283 -3.25 -3.39 31.58
C TYR A 283 -4.30 -4.34 31.03
N GLU A 284 -4.63 -5.41 31.74
CA GLU A 284 -5.60 -6.42 31.27
C GLU A 284 -6.98 -5.79 31.05
N SER A 285 -7.44 -4.95 31.98
CA SER A 285 -8.71 -4.23 31.88
C SER A 285 -8.72 -3.26 30.69
N PHE A 286 -7.67 -2.46 30.53
CA PHE A 286 -7.55 -1.56 29.40
C PHE A 286 -7.50 -2.31 28.06
N HIS A 287 -6.65 -3.33 27.97
CA HIS A 287 -6.48 -4.14 26.78
C HIS A 287 -7.78 -4.83 26.36
N TYR A 288 -8.53 -5.37 27.32
CA TYR A 288 -9.84 -5.97 27.07
C TYR A 288 -10.82 -4.96 26.44
N LEU A 289 -10.93 -3.77 27.03
CA LEU A 289 -11.83 -2.72 26.53
C LEU A 289 -11.38 -2.22 25.14
N TYR A 290 -10.08 -2.01 24.95
CA TYR A 290 -9.52 -1.60 23.67
C TYR A 290 -9.78 -2.62 22.57
N VAL A 291 -9.51 -3.91 22.81
CA VAL A 291 -9.76 -4.98 21.85
C VAL A 291 -11.25 -5.15 21.58
N SER A 292 -12.10 -4.98 22.60
CA SER A 292 -13.56 -5.02 22.43
C SER A 292 -14.04 -3.94 21.48
N MET A 293 -13.59 -2.69 21.65
CA MET A 293 -13.93 -1.59 20.73
C MET A 293 -13.43 -1.84 19.30
N ILE A 294 -12.20 -2.36 19.15
CA ILE A 294 -11.66 -2.72 17.81
C ILE A 294 -12.50 -3.80 17.14
N ASN A 295 -13.03 -4.77 17.91
CA ASN A 295 -13.89 -5.83 17.37
C ASN A 295 -15.28 -5.28 16.96
N GLU A 296 -15.77 -4.24 17.61
CA GLU A 296 -17.03 -3.59 17.20
C GLU A 296 -16.91 -2.86 15.86
N LEU A 297 -15.69 -2.55 15.40
CA LEU A 297 -15.43 -2.00 14.06
C LEU A 297 -15.48 -3.06 12.94
N ASP A 298 -15.63 -4.34 13.26
CA ASP A 298 -15.83 -5.38 12.25
C ASP A 298 -17.20 -5.20 11.57
N ILE A 299 -17.24 -5.27 10.25
CA ILE A 299 -18.47 -5.09 9.46
C ILE A 299 -19.45 -6.23 9.71
N PHE A 300 -18.93 -7.45 9.75
CA PHE A 300 -19.73 -8.65 9.95
C PHE A 300 -19.51 -9.22 11.35
N ASP A 301 -20.59 -9.69 11.95
CA ASP A 301 -20.56 -10.42 13.22
C ASP A 301 -19.95 -11.83 13.06
N LYS A 302 -19.89 -12.62 14.14
CA LYS A 302 -19.34 -13.99 14.12
C LYS A 302 -20.14 -14.95 13.23
N LYS A 303 -21.37 -14.58 12.84
CA LYS A 303 -22.26 -15.37 11.99
C LYS A 303 -22.30 -14.86 10.54
N GLY A 304 -21.45 -13.90 10.18
CA GLY A 304 -21.39 -13.32 8.85
C GLY A 304 -22.54 -12.35 8.52
N LYS A 305 -23.35 -11.96 9.49
CA LYS A 305 -24.40 -10.96 9.33
C LYS A 305 -23.81 -9.56 9.47
N LEU A 306 -24.36 -8.61 8.70
CA LEU A 306 -24.02 -7.20 8.90
C LEU A 306 -24.29 -6.82 10.35
N ARG A 307 -23.29 -6.22 11.00
CA ARG A 307 -23.40 -5.79 12.38
C ARG A 307 -24.34 -4.59 12.48
N ASP A 308 -25.14 -4.55 13.52
CA ASP A 308 -26.01 -3.43 13.82
C ASP A 308 -25.18 -2.22 14.29
N ARG A 309 -25.25 -1.12 13.56
CA ARG A 309 -24.51 0.11 13.83
C ARG A 309 -24.81 0.68 15.23
N GLN A 310 -26.10 0.72 15.62
CA GLN A 310 -26.51 1.29 16.90
C GLN A 310 -25.99 0.45 18.08
N LYS A 311 -26.00 -0.87 17.94
CA LYS A 311 -25.41 -1.77 18.95
C LYS A 311 -23.90 -1.63 19.03
N ALA A 312 -23.21 -1.51 17.88
CA ALA A 312 -21.77 -1.28 17.85
C ALA A 312 -21.41 0.05 18.53
N GLU A 313 -22.16 1.11 18.24
CA GLU A 313 -22.00 2.42 18.88
C GLU A 313 -22.22 2.34 20.40
N ALA A 314 -23.32 1.73 20.86
CA ALA A 314 -23.63 1.56 22.27
C ALA A 314 -22.54 0.75 23.02
N ASN A 315 -22.02 -0.31 22.38
CA ASN A 315 -20.94 -1.11 22.96
C ASN A 315 -19.63 -0.32 23.07
N ILE A 316 -19.30 0.49 22.05
CA ILE A 316 -18.12 1.36 22.09
C ILE A 316 -18.29 2.44 23.18
N GLU A 317 -19.46 3.09 23.28
CA GLU A 317 -19.74 4.08 24.32
C GLU A 317 -19.61 3.47 25.71
N ALA A 318 -20.15 2.29 25.95
CA ALA A 318 -20.00 1.59 27.23
C ALA A 318 -18.51 1.33 27.59
N CYS A 319 -17.68 0.95 26.60
CA CYS A 319 -16.24 0.84 26.82
C CYS A 319 -15.58 2.18 27.12
N LEU A 320 -16.00 3.27 26.44
CA LEU A 320 -15.48 4.61 26.67
C LEU A 320 -15.88 5.14 28.05
N ASP A 321 -17.07 4.86 28.54
CA ASP A 321 -17.52 5.22 29.89
C ASP A 321 -16.62 4.60 30.96
N LEU A 322 -16.27 3.32 30.78
CA LEU A 322 -15.34 2.64 31.69
C LEU A 322 -13.92 3.23 31.62
N LEU A 323 -13.44 3.55 30.43
CA LEU A 323 -12.11 4.17 30.26
C LEU A 323 -12.06 5.60 30.80
N GLU A 324 -13.16 6.35 30.80
CA GLU A 324 -13.21 7.74 31.29
C GLU A 324 -13.04 7.85 32.80
N THR A 325 -13.22 6.75 33.54
CA THR A 325 -12.92 6.71 34.98
C THR A 325 -11.45 7.00 35.27
N GLU A 326 -10.56 6.66 34.35
CA GLU A 326 -9.14 6.97 34.42
C GLU A 326 -8.87 8.43 33.96
N ILE A 327 -8.28 9.24 34.84
CA ILE A 327 -8.04 10.68 34.61
C ILE A 327 -7.22 10.91 33.33
N GLU A 328 -6.20 10.07 33.10
CA GLU A 328 -5.30 10.20 31.94
C GLU A 328 -6.02 9.94 30.62
N LEU A 329 -7.09 9.15 30.61
CA LEU A 329 -7.84 8.73 29.43
C LEU A 329 -8.98 9.67 29.04
N LYS A 330 -9.35 10.64 29.89
CA LYS A 330 -10.43 11.59 29.59
C LYS A 330 -10.28 12.33 28.26
N LYS A 331 -9.05 12.77 27.92
CA LYS A 331 -8.79 13.46 26.65
C LYS A 331 -8.90 12.53 25.44
N PRO A 332 -8.27 11.35 25.42
CA PRO A 332 -8.46 10.35 24.37
C PRO A 332 -9.93 9.97 24.17
N VAL A 333 -10.65 9.66 25.26
CA VAL A 333 -12.08 9.31 25.22
C VAL A 333 -12.91 10.43 24.58
N LYS A 334 -12.75 11.67 25.03
CA LYS A 334 -13.46 12.82 24.46
C LYS A 334 -13.16 13.01 22.96
N LYS A 335 -11.92 12.71 22.53
CA LYS A 335 -11.56 12.77 21.11
C LYS A 335 -12.32 11.71 20.31
N ILE A 336 -12.42 10.49 20.80
CA ILE A 336 -13.12 9.39 20.12
C ILE A 336 -14.62 9.69 20.04
N ARG A 337 -15.28 10.11 21.13
CA ARG A 337 -16.71 10.46 21.12
C ARG A 337 -17.08 11.51 20.08
N ARG A 338 -16.20 12.50 19.84
CA ARG A 338 -16.44 13.53 18.83
C ARG A 338 -16.52 13.02 17.39
N ILE A 339 -15.89 11.89 17.12
CA ILE A 339 -15.78 11.33 15.78
C ILE A 339 -16.55 10.02 15.63
N LEU A 340 -17.18 9.52 16.71
CA LEU A 340 -17.74 8.19 16.76
C LEU A 340 -18.83 7.97 15.71
N ASP A 341 -19.71 8.94 15.53
CA ASP A 341 -20.76 8.91 14.53
C ASP A 341 -20.16 8.77 13.11
N ASP A 342 -19.25 9.68 12.74
CA ASP A 342 -18.54 9.62 11.45
C ASP A 342 -17.68 8.36 11.28
N LEU A 343 -17.18 7.81 12.38
CA LEU A 343 -16.33 6.60 12.39
C LEU A 343 -17.11 5.35 11.98
N LEU A 344 -18.41 5.30 12.26
CA LEU A 344 -19.28 4.15 12.01
C LEU A 344 -20.10 4.27 10.73
N ASN A 345 -19.92 5.32 9.94
CA ASN A 345 -20.70 5.55 8.73
C ASN A 345 -20.52 4.49 7.64
N TYR A 346 -19.40 3.75 7.63
CA TYR A 346 -19.20 2.62 6.71
C TYR A 346 -20.23 1.49 6.89
N PHE A 347 -20.94 1.40 8.01
CA PHE A 347 -22.02 0.45 8.19
C PHE A 347 -23.20 0.75 7.26
N GLU A 348 -23.53 2.03 7.05
CA GLU A 348 -24.56 2.43 6.11
C GLU A 348 -24.14 2.14 4.66
N ILE A 349 -22.87 2.38 4.32
CA ILE A 349 -22.31 2.03 3.02
C ILE A 349 -22.37 0.50 2.82
N ALA A 350 -21.96 -0.28 3.82
CA ALA A 350 -21.99 -1.73 3.76
C ALA A 350 -23.43 -2.27 3.59
N LYS A 351 -24.41 -1.63 4.24
CA LYS A 351 -25.83 -1.99 4.11
C LYS A 351 -26.32 -1.79 2.68
N VAL A 352 -26.07 -0.62 2.09
CA VAL A 352 -26.47 -0.32 0.70
C VAL A 352 -25.82 -1.32 -0.28
N ILE A 353 -24.52 -1.58 -0.14
CA ILE A 353 -23.79 -2.52 -0.99
C ILE A 353 -24.36 -3.94 -0.89
N LEU A 354 -24.72 -4.41 0.32
CA LEU A 354 -25.32 -5.72 0.50
C LEU A 354 -26.73 -5.79 -0.07
N GLU A 355 -27.54 -4.74 0.08
CA GLU A 355 -28.87 -4.65 -0.51
C GLU A 355 -28.80 -4.70 -2.04
N GLU A 356 -27.90 -3.94 -2.66
CA GLU A 356 -27.66 -3.98 -4.11
C GLU A 356 -27.15 -5.35 -4.58
N LEU A 357 -26.27 -5.99 -3.80
CA LEU A 357 -25.77 -7.33 -4.10
C LEU A 357 -26.91 -8.36 -4.14
N LEU A 358 -27.82 -8.33 -3.16
CA LEU A 358 -28.99 -9.21 -3.12
C LEU A 358 -29.95 -8.96 -4.28
N VAL A 359 -30.08 -7.71 -4.75
CA VAL A 359 -30.86 -7.40 -5.96
C VAL A 359 -30.20 -7.97 -7.21
N LYS A 360 -28.86 -7.90 -7.31
CA LYS A 360 -28.09 -8.45 -8.44
C LYS A 360 -28.06 -9.99 -8.44
N MET A 361 -28.15 -10.61 -7.27
CA MET A 361 -28.06 -12.06 -7.07
C MET A 361 -29.17 -12.57 -6.12
N PRO A 362 -30.45 -12.54 -6.55
CA PRO A 362 -31.59 -12.86 -5.69
C PRO A 362 -31.59 -14.34 -5.23
N ASP A 363 -30.99 -15.24 -5.99
CA ASP A 363 -30.97 -16.67 -5.71
C ASP A 363 -29.69 -17.11 -4.96
N ILE A 364 -28.87 -16.18 -4.44
CA ILE A 364 -27.67 -16.53 -3.70
C ILE A 364 -28.05 -17.20 -2.37
N ASP A 365 -27.39 -18.32 -2.07
CA ASP A 365 -27.56 -18.97 -0.77
C ASP A 365 -27.10 -18.05 0.36
N GLU A 366 -27.96 -17.86 1.38
CA GLU A 366 -27.71 -16.90 2.46
C GLU A 366 -26.51 -17.31 3.33
N GLU A 367 -26.34 -18.60 3.65
CA GLU A 367 -25.21 -19.08 4.44
C GLU A 367 -23.91 -19.03 3.63
N GLY A 368 -23.98 -19.32 2.33
CA GLY A 368 -22.88 -19.13 1.40
C GLY A 368 -22.41 -17.68 1.31
N LEU A 369 -23.35 -16.73 1.23
CA LEU A 369 -23.05 -15.29 1.24
C LEU A 369 -22.40 -14.87 2.57
N ARG A 370 -22.96 -15.31 3.71
CA ARG A 370 -22.40 -15.02 5.04
C ARG A 370 -20.96 -15.53 5.19
N SER A 371 -20.72 -16.74 4.70
CA SER A 371 -19.37 -17.32 4.72
C SER A 371 -18.40 -16.55 3.82
N LEU A 372 -18.83 -16.06 2.62
CA LEU A 372 -18.02 -15.16 1.78
C LEU A 372 -17.72 -13.83 2.48
N CYS A 373 -18.68 -13.25 3.18
CA CYS A 373 -18.50 -12.03 3.98
C CYS A 373 -17.43 -12.23 5.07
N LEU A 374 -17.47 -13.36 5.79
CA LEU A 374 -16.47 -13.71 6.80
C LEU A 374 -15.09 -13.98 6.18
N ALA A 375 -15.03 -14.72 5.07
CA ALA A 375 -13.78 -14.96 4.36
C ALA A 375 -13.12 -13.62 3.96
N TRP A 376 -13.88 -12.72 3.37
CA TRP A 376 -13.40 -11.38 3.02
C TRP A 376 -12.91 -10.59 4.24
N GLN A 377 -13.67 -10.58 5.34
CA GLN A 377 -13.28 -9.88 6.57
C GLN A 377 -11.99 -10.45 7.17
N TRP A 378 -11.83 -11.78 7.19
CA TRP A 378 -10.58 -12.42 7.64
C TRP A 378 -9.42 -12.16 6.69
N GLY A 379 -9.67 -12.08 5.39
CA GLY A 379 -8.68 -11.65 4.38
C GLY A 379 -8.17 -10.23 4.64
N LYS A 380 -9.07 -9.28 4.97
CA LYS A 380 -8.68 -7.92 5.38
C LYS A 380 -7.86 -7.91 6.68
N LYS A 381 -8.26 -8.72 7.69
CA LYS A 381 -7.51 -8.87 8.96
C LYS A 381 -6.12 -9.49 8.74
N LYS A 382 -5.99 -10.44 7.83
CA LYS A 382 -4.71 -11.06 7.44
C LYS A 382 -3.71 -10.02 6.91
N ILE A 383 -4.16 -9.12 6.05
CA ILE A 383 -3.32 -8.05 5.49
C ILE A 383 -2.84 -7.09 6.59
N LYS A 384 -3.71 -6.73 7.53
CA LYS A 384 -3.41 -5.84 8.66
C LYS A 384 -2.58 -6.50 9.77
N ALA A 385 -2.43 -7.83 9.78
CA ALA A 385 -1.76 -8.55 10.84
C ALA A 385 -0.24 -8.34 10.84
N LYS A 386 0.29 -7.77 11.93
CA LYS A 386 1.72 -7.48 12.11
C LYS A 386 2.52 -8.76 12.44
N SER A 387 2.00 -9.64 13.31
CA SER A 387 2.71 -10.86 13.71
C SER A 387 2.49 -12.01 12.74
N PRO A 388 3.53 -12.83 12.46
CA PRO A 388 3.39 -14.03 11.62
C PRO A 388 2.37 -15.03 12.13
N ARG A 389 2.23 -15.17 13.46
CA ARG A 389 1.26 -16.06 14.10
C ARG A 389 -0.18 -15.60 13.81
N ARG A 390 -0.46 -14.31 14.02
CA ARG A 390 -1.79 -13.73 13.75
C ARG A 390 -2.13 -13.81 12.26
N ARG A 391 -1.16 -13.55 11.37
CA ARG A 391 -1.35 -13.66 9.92
C ARG A 391 -1.74 -15.08 9.49
N ARG A 392 -1.07 -16.12 10.04
CA ARG A 392 -1.41 -17.52 9.78
C ARG A 392 -2.81 -17.87 10.26
N ASN A 393 -3.17 -17.46 11.47
CA ASN A 393 -4.52 -17.70 12.01
C ASN A 393 -5.61 -17.05 11.13
N CYS A 394 -5.42 -15.79 10.74
CA CYS A 394 -6.35 -15.12 9.82
C CYS A 394 -6.44 -15.83 8.46
N ALA A 395 -5.30 -16.29 7.91
CA ALA A 395 -5.29 -17.05 6.66
C ALA A 395 -6.04 -18.38 6.76
N GLN A 396 -5.88 -19.12 7.86
CA GLN A 396 -6.63 -20.36 8.09
C GLN A 396 -8.14 -20.12 8.14
N LYS A 397 -8.57 -19.06 8.84
CA LYS A 397 -9.99 -18.68 8.91
C LYS A 397 -10.54 -18.23 7.57
N GLU A 398 -9.77 -17.46 6.80
CA GLU A 398 -10.13 -17.05 5.44
C GLU A 398 -10.39 -18.27 4.55
N VAL A 399 -9.47 -19.25 4.56
CA VAL A 399 -9.61 -20.50 3.78
C VAL A 399 -10.82 -21.29 4.25
N TYR A 400 -10.97 -21.48 5.56
CA TYR A 400 -12.12 -22.20 6.13
C TYR A 400 -13.46 -21.64 5.64
N TYR A 401 -13.65 -20.33 5.70
CA TYR A 401 -14.88 -19.71 5.25
C TYR A 401 -15.08 -19.72 3.73
N TYR A 402 -14.00 -19.76 2.94
CA TYR A 402 -14.14 -20.00 1.50
C TYR A 402 -14.59 -21.44 1.20
N GLU A 403 -14.04 -22.44 1.89
CA GLU A 403 -14.45 -23.84 1.76
C GLU A 403 -15.91 -24.03 2.19
N GLU A 404 -16.31 -23.40 3.29
CA GLU A 404 -17.71 -23.41 3.75
C GLU A 404 -18.65 -22.75 2.72
N ALA A 405 -18.30 -21.59 2.18
CA ALA A 405 -19.08 -20.92 1.14
C ALA A 405 -19.21 -21.77 -0.13
N GLU A 406 -18.15 -22.49 -0.54
CA GLU A 406 -18.17 -23.37 -1.69
C GLU A 406 -19.15 -24.56 -1.51
N MET A 407 -19.30 -25.08 -0.28
CA MET A 407 -20.27 -26.13 0.01
C MET A 407 -21.73 -25.67 -0.16
N PHE A 408 -22.04 -24.41 0.21
CA PHE A 408 -23.39 -23.88 0.10
C PHE A 408 -23.71 -23.39 -1.32
N ILE A 409 -22.79 -22.71 -1.99
CA ILE A 409 -23.02 -22.09 -3.31
C ILE A 409 -22.88 -23.14 -4.44
N ALA A 410 -22.01 -24.14 -4.26
CA ALA A 410 -21.75 -25.27 -5.17
C ALA A 410 -21.52 -24.88 -6.66
N LYS A 411 -22.60 -24.66 -7.43
CA LYS A 411 -22.50 -24.29 -8.85
C LYS A 411 -22.07 -22.82 -9.00
N GLU A 412 -21.11 -22.58 -9.90
CA GLU A 412 -20.61 -21.24 -10.25
C GLU A 412 -19.92 -20.49 -9.09
N PHE A 413 -19.50 -21.19 -8.03
CA PHE A 413 -18.83 -20.58 -6.86
C PHE A 413 -17.77 -19.53 -7.22
N GLY A 414 -16.91 -19.81 -8.21
CA GLY A 414 -15.89 -18.88 -8.66
C GLY A 414 -16.46 -17.52 -9.09
N LYS A 415 -17.51 -17.53 -9.93
CA LYS A 415 -18.13 -16.30 -10.41
C LYS A 415 -18.85 -15.54 -9.29
N VAL A 416 -19.61 -16.26 -8.47
CA VAL A 416 -20.33 -15.69 -7.31
C VAL A 416 -19.35 -15.06 -6.35
N LYS A 417 -18.29 -15.78 -5.99
CA LYS A 417 -17.21 -15.27 -5.14
C LYS A 417 -16.61 -13.98 -5.70
N ASP A 418 -16.21 -13.97 -6.97
CA ASP A 418 -15.56 -12.82 -7.59
C ASP A 418 -16.49 -11.59 -7.58
N GLN A 419 -17.77 -11.79 -7.87
CA GLN A 419 -18.78 -10.72 -7.83
C GLN A 419 -18.99 -10.20 -6.40
N VAL A 420 -19.21 -11.09 -5.42
CA VAL A 420 -19.37 -10.71 -4.01
C VAL A 420 -18.14 -9.97 -3.49
N LEU A 421 -16.92 -10.47 -3.76
CA LEU A 421 -15.70 -9.81 -3.32
C LEU A 421 -15.49 -8.47 -4.00
N LYS A 422 -15.90 -8.30 -5.25
CA LYS A 422 -15.86 -7.01 -5.95
C LYS A 422 -16.71 -5.98 -5.21
N GLU A 423 -17.97 -6.29 -4.95
CA GLU A 423 -18.89 -5.39 -4.24
C GLU A 423 -18.41 -5.09 -2.80
N LEU A 424 -18.01 -6.12 -2.04
CA LEU A 424 -17.50 -5.93 -0.67
C LEU A 424 -16.21 -5.08 -0.61
N ASN A 425 -15.39 -5.07 -1.65
CA ASN A 425 -14.20 -4.24 -1.70
C ASN A 425 -14.51 -2.74 -1.84
N GLU A 426 -15.72 -2.37 -2.23
CA GLU A 426 -16.19 -0.98 -2.25
C GLU A 426 -16.46 -0.43 -0.84
N ILE A 427 -16.54 -1.29 0.18
CA ILE A 427 -16.64 -0.86 1.58
C ILE A 427 -15.26 -0.38 2.06
N VAL A 428 -15.08 0.92 2.07
CA VAL A 428 -13.83 1.57 2.48
C VAL A 428 -13.95 2.11 3.90
N GLN A 429 -13.11 1.62 4.81
CA GLN A 429 -13.09 2.02 6.22
C GLN A 429 -11.93 2.97 6.56
N SER A 430 -10.96 3.14 5.67
CA SER A 430 -9.69 3.79 5.98
C SER A 430 -9.12 4.51 4.77
N SER A 431 -8.51 5.67 4.99
CA SER A 431 -7.75 6.44 4.01
C SER A 431 -6.32 5.92 3.80
N SER A 432 -6.02 4.69 4.24
CA SER A 432 -4.66 4.11 4.19
C SER A 432 -3.99 4.15 2.81
N ILE A 433 -4.77 4.22 1.72
CA ILE A 433 -4.22 4.40 0.37
C ILE A 433 -3.52 5.75 0.24
N VAL A 434 -4.12 6.82 0.75
CA VAL A 434 -3.50 8.16 0.67
C VAL A 434 -2.25 8.21 1.56
N GLU A 435 -2.26 7.56 2.73
CA GLU A 435 -1.06 7.42 3.55
C GLU A 435 0.06 6.66 2.81
N CYS A 436 -0.30 5.59 2.08
CA CYS A 436 0.64 4.88 1.22
C CYS A 436 1.21 5.81 0.14
N ILE A 437 0.36 6.56 -0.56
CA ILE A 437 0.76 7.55 -1.56
C ILE A 437 1.66 8.62 -0.91
N ASN A 438 1.28 9.14 0.24
CA ASN A 438 2.07 10.10 1.01
C ASN A 438 3.47 9.54 1.32
N SER A 439 3.56 8.27 1.71
CA SER A 439 4.84 7.59 1.97
C SER A 439 5.72 7.47 0.72
N ILE A 440 5.11 7.32 -0.46
CA ILE A 440 5.80 7.26 -1.75
C ILE A 440 6.28 8.66 -2.18
N ILE A 441 5.50 9.72 -1.89
CA ILE A 441 5.81 11.10 -2.26
C ILE A 441 6.90 11.70 -1.35
N ARG A 442 6.91 11.36 -0.05
CA ARG A 442 7.89 11.89 0.92
C ARG A 442 9.36 11.79 0.48
N PRO A 443 9.85 10.70 -0.12
CA PRO A 443 11.22 10.64 -0.66
C PRO A 443 11.51 11.70 -1.74
N TYR A 444 10.53 12.07 -2.57
CA TYR A 444 10.71 13.16 -3.53
C TYR A 444 10.81 14.52 -2.85
N LEU A 445 9.99 14.75 -1.80
CA LEU A 445 10.08 15.96 -0.99
C LEU A 445 11.44 16.06 -0.31
N ASN A 446 11.90 14.97 0.33
CA ASN A 446 13.19 14.90 1.00
C ASN A 446 14.36 15.16 0.03
N SER A 447 14.34 14.53 -1.15
CA SER A 447 15.38 14.70 -2.17
C SER A 447 15.39 16.10 -2.79
N SER A 448 14.29 16.85 -2.70
CA SER A 448 14.16 18.25 -3.11
C SER A 448 14.33 19.24 -1.95
N LYS A 449 14.70 18.79 -0.74
CA LYS A 449 14.76 19.61 0.47
C LYS A 449 13.44 20.36 0.75
N ASN A 450 12.32 19.68 0.51
CA ASN A 450 10.97 20.22 0.58
C ASN A 450 10.76 21.47 -0.31
N GLN A 451 11.42 21.52 -1.46
CA GLN A 451 11.19 22.53 -2.51
C GLN A 451 10.66 21.81 -3.74
N ILE A 452 9.38 21.49 -3.74
CA ILE A 452 8.72 20.82 -4.86
C ILE A 452 7.83 21.82 -5.59
N THR A 453 7.75 21.68 -6.91
CA THR A 453 6.87 22.49 -7.78
C THR A 453 5.64 21.67 -8.16
N GLN A 454 4.60 22.37 -8.64
CA GLN A 454 3.39 21.69 -9.16
C GLN A 454 3.73 20.78 -10.33
N GLU A 455 4.62 21.21 -11.22
CA GLU A 455 5.07 20.43 -12.39
C GLU A 455 5.72 19.11 -11.95
N THR A 456 6.51 19.14 -10.89
CA THR A 456 7.10 17.91 -10.34
C THR A 456 6.04 16.99 -9.74
N LEU A 457 5.01 17.54 -9.10
CA LEU A 457 3.88 16.74 -8.58
C LEU A 457 3.06 16.12 -9.72
N ASN A 458 2.83 16.86 -10.80
CA ASN A 458 2.16 16.35 -12.00
C ASN A 458 2.92 15.15 -12.59
N LEU A 459 4.25 15.25 -12.69
CA LEU A 459 5.10 14.13 -13.11
C LEU A 459 4.99 12.92 -12.18
N ILE A 460 5.01 13.15 -10.87
CA ILE A 460 4.89 12.06 -9.87
C ILE A 460 3.52 11.40 -9.99
N MET A 461 2.45 12.18 -10.10
CA MET A 461 1.09 11.67 -10.28
C MET A 461 0.96 10.85 -11.56
N PHE A 462 1.44 11.39 -12.68
CA PHE A 462 1.44 10.68 -13.96
C PHE A 462 2.19 9.35 -13.86
N TYR A 463 3.41 9.36 -13.35
CA TYR A 463 4.22 8.16 -13.16
C TYR A 463 3.51 7.14 -12.26
N LEU A 464 2.97 7.55 -11.12
CA LEU A 464 2.30 6.64 -10.19
C LEU A 464 1.03 6.04 -10.77
N ASN A 465 0.28 6.79 -11.57
CA ASN A 465 -0.95 6.31 -12.21
C ASN A 465 -0.69 5.38 -13.40
N HIS A 466 0.44 5.53 -14.10
CA HIS A 466 0.74 4.80 -15.32
C HIS A 466 1.84 3.74 -15.20
N ARG A 467 2.53 3.64 -14.06
CA ARG A 467 3.48 2.55 -13.82
C ARG A 467 2.76 1.24 -13.52
N ARG A 468 3.28 0.13 -14.04
CA ARG A 468 2.73 -1.20 -13.78
C ARG A 468 3.16 -1.74 -12.42
N TYR A 469 2.25 -2.39 -11.71
CA TYR A 469 2.58 -3.14 -10.51
C TYR A 469 3.45 -4.35 -10.84
N ILE A 470 4.53 -4.55 -10.09
CA ILE A 470 5.47 -5.66 -10.27
C ILE A 470 5.07 -6.91 -9.51
N ALA A 471 4.25 -6.81 -8.48
CA ALA A 471 3.92 -7.92 -7.58
C ALA A 471 2.45 -7.92 -7.16
N GLU A 472 2.05 -8.94 -6.44
CA GLU A 472 0.74 -9.15 -5.84
C GLU A 472 -0.42 -9.24 -6.84
N LYS A 473 -1.66 -9.11 -6.34
CA LYS A 473 -2.89 -9.30 -7.13
C LYS A 473 -3.11 -8.28 -8.25
N ARG A 474 -2.43 -7.13 -8.20
CA ARG A 474 -2.48 -6.09 -9.26
C ARG A 474 -1.30 -6.18 -10.25
N LYS A 475 -0.52 -7.27 -10.21
CA LYS A 475 0.66 -7.44 -11.06
C LYS A 475 0.34 -7.20 -12.54
N LYS A 476 1.18 -6.41 -13.20
CA LYS A 476 1.08 -5.98 -14.60
C LYS A 476 -0.04 -4.99 -14.93
N GLN A 477 -0.87 -4.61 -13.97
CA GLN A 477 -1.89 -3.56 -14.14
C GLN A 477 -1.34 -2.21 -13.68
N THR A 478 -1.91 -1.12 -14.17
CA THR A 478 -1.65 0.23 -13.70
C THR A 478 -2.85 0.76 -12.88
N PRO A 479 -2.66 1.73 -11.98
CA PRO A 479 -3.78 2.39 -11.31
C PRO A 479 -4.79 2.99 -12.31
N TYR A 480 -4.31 3.56 -13.42
CA TYR A 480 -5.18 4.13 -14.45
C TYR A 480 -6.02 3.06 -15.17
N GLU A 481 -5.44 1.89 -15.51
CA GLU A 481 -6.21 0.76 -16.06
C GLU A 481 -7.30 0.27 -15.10
N LEU A 482 -6.98 0.23 -13.81
CA LEU A 482 -7.94 -0.20 -12.77
C LEU A 482 -9.09 0.80 -12.59
N LEU A 483 -8.79 2.10 -12.74
CA LEU A 483 -9.77 3.18 -12.62
C LEU A 483 -10.71 3.22 -13.82
N THR A 484 -10.15 3.12 -15.03
CA THR A 484 -10.89 3.36 -16.28
C THR A 484 -11.37 2.09 -16.97
N GLY A 485 -10.82 0.93 -16.61
CA GLY A 485 -11.02 -0.34 -17.35
C GLY A 485 -10.32 -0.38 -18.72
N GLN A 486 -9.59 0.67 -19.10
CA GLN A 486 -8.92 0.78 -20.41
C GLN A 486 -7.49 0.27 -20.32
N ALA A 487 -7.14 -0.70 -21.18
CA ALA A 487 -5.79 -1.26 -21.21
C ALA A 487 -4.75 -0.24 -21.70
N GLN A 488 -3.64 -0.14 -21.01
CA GLN A 488 -2.48 0.66 -21.38
C GLN A 488 -1.49 -0.20 -22.18
N SER A 489 -1.25 0.13 -23.42
CA SER A 489 -0.36 -0.63 -24.31
C SER A 489 1.12 -0.27 -24.17
N LYS A 490 1.41 1.00 -23.81
CA LYS A 490 2.77 1.57 -23.76
C LYS A 490 3.26 1.68 -22.32
N ASP A 491 4.59 1.77 -22.17
CA ASP A 491 5.18 2.12 -20.88
C ASP A 491 4.91 3.59 -20.53
N TRP A 492 4.95 3.92 -19.24
CA TRP A 492 4.72 5.29 -18.74
C TRP A 492 5.66 6.32 -19.36
N LEU A 493 6.94 5.93 -19.60
CA LEU A 493 7.94 6.83 -20.17
C LEU A 493 7.63 7.15 -21.64
N ASP A 494 7.29 6.13 -22.44
CA ASP A 494 6.90 6.32 -23.86
C ASP A 494 5.65 7.19 -23.95
N MET A 495 4.65 6.97 -23.08
CA MET A 495 3.43 7.79 -23.03
C MET A 495 3.74 9.25 -22.65
N LEU A 496 4.66 9.47 -21.72
CA LEU A 496 5.08 10.81 -21.31
C LEU A 496 5.78 11.56 -22.46
N MET A 497 6.68 10.85 -23.16
CA MET A 497 7.39 11.41 -24.31
C MET A 497 6.42 11.83 -25.41
N GLU A 498 5.46 10.99 -25.76
CA GLU A 498 4.43 11.30 -26.76
C GLU A 498 3.56 12.49 -26.37
N LYS A 499 3.11 12.54 -25.09
CA LYS A 499 2.34 13.70 -24.61
C LYS A 499 3.15 14.99 -24.70
N TYR A 500 4.44 14.94 -24.41
CA TYR A 500 5.31 16.10 -24.53
C TYR A 500 5.47 16.54 -25.98
N GLU A 501 5.73 15.61 -26.91
CA GLU A 501 5.85 15.90 -28.35
C GLU A 501 4.55 16.49 -28.92
N THR A 502 3.39 15.94 -28.57
CA THR A 502 2.08 16.41 -29.03
C THR A 502 1.74 17.82 -28.54
N ASN A 503 2.18 18.23 -27.37
CA ASN A 503 1.88 19.54 -26.79
C ASN A 503 2.94 20.62 -27.13
N CYS A 504 4.07 20.25 -27.75
CA CYS A 504 5.12 21.17 -28.17
C CYS A 504 5.00 21.58 -29.66
N HIS A 505 4.05 20.97 -30.38
CA HIS A 505 3.70 21.30 -31.77
C HIS A 505 2.32 21.95 -31.85
#